data_eed3f43b1c6d3cd57c7276c8c4b0c776
#
_entry.id   eed3f43b1c6d3cd57c7276c8c4b0c776
#
_cell.length_a   1.000
_cell.length_b   1.000
_cell.length_c   1.000
_cell.angle_alpha   90.00
_cell.angle_beta   90.00
_cell.angle_gamma   90.00
#
_symmetry.space_group_name_H-M   'P 1'
#
loop_
_entity.id
_entity.type
_entity.pdbx_description
1 polymer ?
#
loop_
_entity_poly.entity_id
_entity_poly.type
_entity_poly.pdbx_seq_one_letter_code
_entity_poly.pdbx_strand_id
1 'polypeptide(L)'
;MSLIALPVDFEPRTCQLEPVTNQRMAASPFAGSEQVTDLLNDYWRMTVSLPDSPHAWGAWREAFIASFRGQVNWVALHHFVRPQPRGTMRGTPTLNGAHAQGAAALAITGGTVGGTLLAGDMLGVGGLLFMVQSDVALDGSGAGAVPITNRLRVAQSSGAAVTWDRPTALFRLMSSSGVPYMPGMAGGPSFEFKEKI
;
A
#
# COMPACT_ATOMS: atom_id res chain seq x y z
N MET A 1 1.34 -0.18 21.43
CA MET A 1 1.52 -0.27 19.97
C MET A 1 1.92 1.11 19.48
N SER A 2 3.07 1.22 18.83
CA SER A 2 3.64 2.51 18.41
C SER A 2 3.90 2.50 16.89
N LEU A 3 3.79 3.67 16.26
CA LEU A 3 4.25 3.89 14.91
C LEU A 3 5.77 4.11 14.95
N ILE A 4 6.49 3.30 14.20
CA ILE A 4 7.94 3.40 14.05
C ILE A 4 8.22 4.34 12.88
N ALA A 5 9.17 5.27 13.06
CA ALA A 5 9.64 6.08 11.96
C ALA A 5 10.46 5.22 10.98
N LEU A 6 10.18 5.39 9.69
CA LEU A 6 11.01 4.79 8.65
C LEU A 6 12.36 5.51 8.65
N PRO A 7 13.50 4.79 8.72
CA PRO A 7 14.82 5.42 8.62
C PRO A 7 14.97 6.19 7.30
N VAL A 8 15.68 7.31 7.31
CA VAL A 8 15.88 8.17 6.14
C VAL A 8 16.58 7.42 5.00
N ASP A 9 17.51 6.54 5.36
CA ASP A 9 18.31 5.74 4.42
C ASP A 9 17.69 4.37 4.11
N PHE A 10 16.38 4.22 4.33
CA PHE A 10 15.66 2.99 3.98
C PHE A 10 15.36 3.00 2.47
N GLU A 11 16.35 2.63 1.67
CA GLU A 11 16.27 2.53 0.22
C GLU A 11 16.31 1.07 -0.23
N PRO A 12 15.17 0.44 -0.49
CA PRO A 12 15.13 -0.95 -0.92
C PRO A 12 15.74 -1.14 -2.31
N ARG A 13 16.54 -2.20 -2.46
CA ARG A 13 16.99 -2.69 -3.77
C ARG A 13 15.84 -3.30 -4.56
N THR A 14 14.95 -4.03 -3.86
CA THR A 14 13.75 -4.61 -4.46
C THR A 14 12.53 -4.26 -3.62
N CYS A 15 11.42 -4.00 -4.29
CA CYS A 15 10.13 -3.75 -3.65
C CYS A 15 9.04 -4.45 -4.45
N GLN A 16 8.38 -5.43 -3.84
CA GLN A 16 7.23 -6.10 -4.39
C GLN A 16 6.03 -5.78 -3.50
N LEU A 17 4.98 -5.26 -4.10
CA LEU A 17 3.71 -4.96 -3.43
C LEU A 17 2.61 -5.74 -4.16
N GLU A 18 1.94 -6.62 -3.44
CA GLU A 18 0.88 -7.47 -3.99
C GLU A 18 -0.39 -7.39 -3.15
N PRO A 19 -1.57 -7.34 -3.79
CA PRO A 19 -2.83 -7.46 -3.08
C PRO A 19 -3.08 -8.94 -2.72
N VAL A 20 -3.48 -9.18 -1.48
CA VAL A 20 -3.95 -10.48 -1.02
C VAL A 20 -5.44 -10.39 -0.81
N THR A 21 -6.19 -11.14 -1.63
CA THR A 21 -7.65 -11.20 -1.55
C THR A 21 -8.09 -12.32 -0.63
N ASN A 22 -9.06 -12.04 0.22
CA ASN A 22 -9.69 -13.03 1.09
C ASN A 22 -11.04 -13.42 0.53
N GLN A 23 -11.10 -14.62 -0.01
CA GLN A 23 -12.31 -15.18 -0.60
C GLN A 23 -12.63 -16.53 0.03
N ARG A 24 -13.90 -16.81 0.14
CA ARG A 24 -14.40 -18.15 0.52
C ARG A 24 -15.09 -18.77 -0.67
N MET A 25 -14.59 -19.92 -1.11
CA MET A 25 -15.21 -20.72 -2.16
C MET A 25 -15.99 -21.86 -1.53
N ALA A 26 -17.24 -22.03 -1.94
CA ALA A 26 -18.08 -23.18 -1.63
C ALA A 26 -18.45 -23.88 -2.93
N ALA A 27 -18.00 -25.12 -3.10
CA ALA A 27 -18.36 -25.95 -4.23
C ALA A 27 -19.49 -26.92 -3.84
N SER A 28 -20.48 -27.08 -4.72
CA SER A 28 -21.54 -28.08 -4.53
C SER A 28 -21.00 -29.46 -4.92
N PRO A 29 -21.06 -30.46 -4.03
CA PRO A 29 -20.61 -31.81 -4.37
C PRO A 29 -21.50 -32.51 -5.38
N PHE A 30 -22.71 -31.98 -5.64
CA PHE A 30 -23.72 -32.65 -6.49
C PHE A 30 -23.99 -31.97 -7.83
N ALA A 31 -23.69 -30.66 -7.96
CA ALA A 31 -24.11 -29.87 -9.12
C ALA A 31 -22.95 -29.21 -9.88
N GLY A 32 -21.70 -29.39 -9.46
CA GLY A 32 -20.55 -28.75 -10.09
C GLY A 32 -20.61 -27.20 -10.08
N SER A 33 -21.55 -26.62 -9.31
CA SER A 33 -21.66 -25.16 -9.15
C SER A 33 -20.74 -24.69 -8.03
N GLU A 34 -20.07 -23.55 -8.27
CA GLU A 34 -19.20 -22.89 -7.31
C GLU A 34 -19.75 -21.53 -6.93
N GLN A 35 -19.70 -21.21 -5.64
CA GLN A 35 -20.02 -19.88 -5.13
C GLN A 35 -18.81 -19.29 -4.48
N VAL A 36 -18.38 -18.13 -4.98
CA VAL A 36 -17.27 -17.34 -4.40
C VAL A 36 -17.84 -16.18 -3.62
N THR A 37 -17.50 -16.09 -2.34
CA THR A 37 -17.87 -14.98 -1.46
C THR A 37 -16.63 -14.14 -1.17
N ASP A 38 -16.66 -12.87 -1.53
CA ASP A 38 -15.63 -11.88 -1.21
C ASP A 38 -15.84 -11.38 0.23
N LEU A 39 -14.83 -11.51 1.08
CA LEU A 39 -14.90 -11.15 2.50
C LEU A 39 -14.54 -9.67 2.76
N LEU A 40 -14.26 -8.88 1.74
CA LEU A 40 -13.97 -7.43 1.80
C LEU A 40 -12.83 -7.03 2.76
N ASN A 41 -11.94 -7.93 3.09
CA ASN A 41 -10.79 -7.67 3.96
C ASN A 41 -9.46 -7.91 3.25
N ASP A 42 -9.40 -7.53 1.98
CA ASP A 42 -8.18 -7.54 1.19
C ASP A 42 -7.11 -6.67 1.84
N TYR A 43 -5.87 -7.07 1.73
CA TYR A 43 -4.74 -6.33 2.29
C TYR A 43 -3.53 -6.39 1.37
N TRP A 44 -2.62 -5.44 1.57
CA TRP A 44 -1.35 -5.43 0.87
C TRP A 44 -0.29 -6.24 1.61
N ARG A 45 0.41 -7.09 0.87
CA ARG A 45 1.67 -7.69 1.28
C ARG A 45 2.79 -6.97 0.57
N MET A 46 3.82 -6.57 1.32
CA MET A 46 5.00 -5.91 0.77
C MET A 46 6.23 -6.71 1.13
N THR A 47 7.00 -7.11 0.13
CA THR A 47 8.32 -7.72 0.30
C THR A 47 9.37 -6.76 -0.21
N VAL A 48 10.34 -6.44 0.64
CA VAL A 48 11.44 -5.54 0.30
C VAL A 48 12.77 -6.17 0.68
N SER A 49 13.81 -5.93 -0.10
CA SER A 49 15.19 -6.27 0.26
C SER A 49 16.07 -5.02 0.22
N LEU A 50 16.92 -4.88 1.21
CA LEU A 50 17.93 -3.81 1.25
C LEU A 50 19.21 -4.28 0.55
N PRO A 51 20.00 -3.36 0.00
CA PRO A 51 21.34 -3.69 -0.52
C PRO A 51 22.30 -4.01 0.63
N ASP A 52 23.40 -4.68 0.31
CA ASP A 52 24.53 -4.80 1.22
C ASP A 52 25.12 -3.41 1.53
N SER A 53 25.73 -3.26 2.69
CA SER A 53 26.20 -1.98 3.19
C SER A 53 27.43 -2.12 4.10
N PRO A 54 28.15 -1.02 4.38
CA PRO A 54 29.18 -1.02 5.42
C PRO A 54 28.64 -1.46 6.79
N HIS A 55 29.48 -2.02 7.65
CA HIS A 55 29.09 -2.53 8.98
C HIS A 55 28.33 -1.51 9.84
N ALA A 56 28.70 -0.24 9.76
CA ALA A 56 28.02 0.82 10.52
C ALA A 56 26.51 0.89 10.25
N TRP A 57 26.08 0.51 9.06
CA TRP A 57 24.69 0.50 8.66
C TRP A 57 23.94 -0.76 9.13
N GLY A 58 24.68 -1.84 9.41
CA GLY A 58 24.10 -3.08 9.93
C GLY A 58 23.45 -2.87 11.29
N ALA A 59 24.11 -2.12 12.17
CA ALA A 59 23.60 -1.87 13.52
C ALA A 59 22.26 -1.14 13.55
N TRP A 60 22.06 -0.12 12.71
CA TRP A 60 20.75 0.55 12.67
C TRP A 60 19.66 -0.34 12.07
N ARG A 61 20.01 -1.20 11.09
CA ARG A 61 19.07 -2.18 10.52
C ARG A 61 18.59 -3.19 11.57
N GLU A 62 19.51 -3.68 12.40
CA GLU A 62 19.16 -4.54 13.54
C GLU A 62 18.27 -3.81 14.54
N ALA A 63 18.62 -2.57 14.90
CA ALA A 63 17.81 -1.74 15.79
C ALA A 63 16.42 -1.48 15.19
N PHE A 64 16.31 -1.25 13.91
CA PHE A 64 15.04 -1.09 13.20
C PHE A 64 14.20 -2.37 13.27
N ILE A 65 14.79 -3.54 13.00
CA ILE A 65 14.12 -4.84 13.12
C ILE A 65 13.64 -5.04 14.57
N ALA A 66 14.50 -4.80 15.55
CA ALA A 66 14.18 -4.97 16.96
C ALA A 66 13.05 -4.02 17.42
N SER A 67 12.96 -2.82 16.83
CA SER A 67 11.93 -1.82 17.18
C SER A 67 10.51 -2.29 16.89
N PHE A 68 10.31 -3.24 15.96
CA PHE A 68 8.99 -3.84 15.69
C PHE A 68 8.48 -4.70 16.86
N ARG A 69 9.36 -5.17 17.75
CA ARG A 69 9.01 -6.06 18.87
C ARG A 69 8.14 -7.23 18.39
N GLY A 70 8.62 -7.92 17.36
CA GLY A 70 7.84 -8.88 16.60
C GLY A 70 6.80 -8.17 15.73
N GLN A 71 5.53 -8.37 16.01
CA GLN A 71 4.41 -7.79 15.22
C GLN A 71 3.65 -6.70 15.97
N VAL A 72 4.20 -6.18 17.09
CA VAL A 72 3.49 -5.26 17.99
C VAL A 72 3.38 -3.86 17.41
N ASN A 73 4.46 -3.38 16.80
CA ASN A 73 4.56 -2.02 16.27
C ASN A 73 4.34 -1.97 14.76
N TRP A 74 4.09 -0.76 14.24
CA TRP A 74 3.74 -0.50 12.85
C TRP A 74 4.74 0.44 12.21
N VAL A 75 4.80 0.40 10.89
CA VAL A 75 5.51 1.38 10.06
C VAL A 75 4.61 1.84 8.94
N ALA A 76 4.67 3.11 8.57
CA ALA A 76 3.99 3.63 7.40
C ALA A 76 4.89 3.41 6.17
N LEU A 77 4.40 2.65 5.20
CA LEU A 77 5.14 2.35 3.96
C LEU A 77 4.34 2.79 2.75
N HIS A 78 5.07 3.25 1.73
CA HIS A 78 4.56 3.54 0.39
C HIS A 78 5.25 2.61 -0.62
N HIS A 79 4.80 2.63 -1.86
CA HIS A 79 5.46 1.86 -2.92
C HIS A 79 6.77 2.55 -3.32
N PHE A 80 7.93 2.01 -2.91
CA PHE A 80 9.24 2.67 -3.07
C PHE A 80 9.63 2.95 -4.52
N VAL A 81 9.26 2.09 -5.46
CA VAL A 81 9.60 2.25 -6.89
C VAL A 81 8.61 3.20 -7.60
N ARG A 82 7.39 3.28 -7.11
CA ARG A 82 6.32 4.12 -7.68
C ARG A 82 5.73 5.06 -6.63
N PRO A 83 6.51 6.03 -6.14
CA PRO A 83 6.06 6.94 -5.08
C PRO A 83 5.00 7.94 -5.56
N GLN A 84 4.92 8.18 -6.87
CA GLN A 84 3.98 9.11 -7.49
C GLN A 84 3.26 8.44 -8.66
N PRO A 85 2.05 8.89 -9.03
CA PRO A 85 1.34 8.42 -10.21
C PRO A 85 2.15 8.68 -11.49
N ARG A 86 2.12 7.72 -12.41
CA ARG A 86 2.63 7.89 -13.78
C ARG A 86 1.75 8.83 -14.58
N GLY A 87 0.47 8.91 -14.22
CA GLY A 87 -0.45 9.87 -14.78
C GLY A 87 -0.12 11.31 -14.38
N THR A 88 -0.83 12.27 -14.96
CA THR A 88 -0.59 13.72 -14.78
C THR A 88 -1.42 14.34 -13.66
N MET A 89 -2.28 13.57 -12.99
CA MET A 89 -3.08 14.04 -11.86
C MET A 89 -2.18 14.51 -10.72
N ARG A 90 -2.42 15.74 -10.26
CA ARG A 90 -1.74 16.40 -9.15
C ARG A 90 -2.79 17.24 -8.40
N GLY A 91 -2.36 18.18 -7.54
CA GLY A 91 -3.24 19.06 -6.80
C GLY A 91 -3.54 18.54 -5.39
N THR A 92 -4.68 18.92 -4.86
CA THR A 92 -5.16 18.51 -3.53
C THR A 92 -6.50 17.77 -3.64
N PRO A 93 -6.52 16.57 -4.25
CA PRO A 93 -7.76 15.85 -4.46
C PRO A 93 -8.37 15.43 -3.12
N THR A 94 -9.70 15.44 -3.10
CA THR A 94 -10.53 14.97 -1.99
C THR A 94 -11.63 14.06 -2.51
N LEU A 95 -12.24 13.27 -1.63
CA LEU A 95 -13.39 12.46 -2.00
C LEU A 95 -14.61 13.35 -2.29
N ASN A 96 -15.22 13.13 -3.44
CA ASN A 96 -16.48 13.76 -3.85
C ASN A 96 -17.65 12.88 -3.42
N GLY A 97 -18.20 13.16 -2.24
CA GLY A 97 -19.22 12.35 -1.61
C GLY A 97 -18.66 11.31 -0.63
N ALA A 98 -19.57 10.76 0.17
CA ALA A 98 -19.24 9.66 1.08
C ALA A 98 -19.17 8.33 0.32
N HIS A 99 -18.23 7.47 0.71
CA HIS A 99 -18.05 6.14 0.12
C HIS A 99 -18.26 5.08 1.18
N ALA A 100 -19.16 4.14 0.91
CA ALA A 100 -19.45 3.02 1.81
C ALA A 100 -18.34 1.96 1.75
N GLN A 101 -18.24 1.15 2.80
CA GLN A 101 -17.45 -0.08 2.78
C GLN A 101 -17.87 -0.94 1.58
N GLY A 102 -16.90 -1.56 0.91
CA GLY A 102 -17.13 -2.38 -0.29
C GLY A 102 -17.12 -1.60 -1.60
N ALA A 103 -16.99 -0.27 -1.57
CA ALA A 103 -16.91 0.53 -2.79
C ALA A 103 -15.71 0.09 -3.67
N ALA A 104 -15.96 -0.09 -4.96
CA ALA A 104 -14.98 -0.48 -5.98
C ALA A 104 -14.46 0.71 -6.81
N ALA A 105 -14.93 1.91 -6.50
CA ALA A 105 -14.47 3.14 -7.14
C ALA A 105 -14.49 4.29 -6.13
N LEU A 106 -13.60 5.25 -6.32
CA LEU A 106 -13.51 6.49 -5.53
C LEU A 106 -13.88 7.66 -6.44
N ALA A 107 -14.94 8.37 -6.14
CA ALA A 107 -15.21 9.66 -6.77
C ALA A 107 -14.29 10.70 -6.13
N ILE A 108 -13.47 11.37 -6.92
CA ILE A 108 -12.53 12.40 -6.46
C ILE A 108 -12.83 13.74 -7.11
N THR A 109 -12.41 14.82 -6.46
CA THR A 109 -12.47 16.19 -6.97
C THR A 109 -11.26 16.97 -6.49
N GLY A 110 -10.95 18.11 -7.10
CA GLY A 110 -9.81 18.95 -6.73
C GLY A 110 -8.45 18.45 -7.25
N GLY A 111 -8.47 17.50 -8.16
CA GLY A 111 -7.29 17.13 -8.95
C GLY A 111 -6.98 18.14 -10.05
N THR A 112 -5.87 17.97 -10.75
CA THR A 112 -5.54 18.77 -11.93
C THR A 112 -6.62 18.60 -13.01
N VAL A 113 -7.11 19.71 -13.55
CA VAL A 113 -8.07 19.71 -14.68
C VAL A 113 -7.52 18.91 -15.86
N GLY A 114 -8.31 17.93 -16.33
CA GLY A 114 -7.87 17.02 -17.40
C GLY A 114 -6.71 16.10 -17.00
N GLY A 115 -6.34 16.06 -15.73
CA GLY A 115 -5.29 15.18 -15.24
C GLY A 115 -5.66 13.71 -15.39
N THR A 116 -4.66 12.85 -15.57
CA THR A 116 -4.86 11.41 -15.77
C THR A 116 -4.31 10.60 -14.61
N LEU A 117 -4.95 9.48 -14.33
CA LEU A 117 -4.44 8.38 -13.52
C LEU A 117 -4.36 7.15 -14.39
N LEU A 118 -3.27 6.41 -14.32
CA LEU A 118 -3.07 5.20 -15.13
C LEU A 118 -3.23 3.95 -14.27
N ALA A 119 -3.62 2.86 -14.91
CA ALA A 119 -3.71 1.56 -14.26
C ALA A 119 -2.41 1.22 -13.52
N GLY A 120 -2.50 0.84 -12.25
CA GLY A 120 -1.36 0.58 -11.38
C GLY A 120 -0.83 1.80 -10.61
N ASP A 121 -1.36 3.02 -10.82
CA ASP A 121 -1.05 4.15 -9.97
C ASP A 121 -1.60 3.93 -8.55
N MET A 122 -0.91 4.47 -7.55
CA MET A 122 -1.27 4.29 -6.15
C MET A 122 -1.90 5.55 -5.57
N LEU A 123 -2.96 5.36 -4.78
CA LEU A 123 -3.65 6.43 -4.05
C LEU A 123 -3.82 6.03 -2.59
N GLY A 124 -3.80 7.01 -1.70
CA GLY A 124 -4.05 6.83 -0.27
C GLY A 124 -5.29 7.60 0.17
N VAL A 125 -6.17 6.97 0.95
CA VAL A 125 -7.33 7.61 1.56
C VAL A 125 -7.55 7.04 2.96
N GLY A 126 -7.63 7.90 3.96
CA GLY A 126 -7.91 7.46 5.34
C GLY A 126 -6.92 6.45 5.90
N GLY A 127 -5.65 6.49 5.45
CA GLY A 127 -4.61 5.53 5.87
C GLY A 127 -4.69 4.17 5.17
N LEU A 128 -5.53 4.02 4.16
CA LEU A 128 -5.63 2.86 3.29
C LEU A 128 -4.95 3.14 1.95
N LEU A 129 -4.34 2.11 1.38
CA LEU A 129 -3.65 2.18 0.08
C LEU A 129 -4.50 1.51 -0.99
N PHE A 130 -4.65 2.18 -2.13
CA PHE A 130 -5.45 1.71 -3.27
C PHE A 130 -4.62 1.75 -4.55
N MET A 131 -4.85 0.76 -5.41
CA MET A 131 -4.29 0.74 -6.76
C MET A 131 -5.40 1.04 -7.77
N VAL A 132 -5.12 1.96 -8.67
CA VAL A 132 -6.01 2.30 -9.81
C VAL A 132 -6.11 1.09 -10.74
N GLN A 133 -7.34 0.68 -11.05
CA GLN A 133 -7.60 -0.53 -11.84
C GLN A 133 -7.48 -0.29 -13.34
N SER A 134 -7.94 0.86 -13.81
CA SER A 134 -7.93 1.24 -15.22
C SER A 134 -7.63 2.72 -15.39
N ASP A 135 -7.20 3.11 -16.58
CA ASP A 135 -6.89 4.49 -16.90
C ASP A 135 -8.12 5.38 -16.74
N VAL A 136 -7.94 6.54 -16.12
CA VAL A 136 -8.99 7.54 -15.89
C VAL A 136 -8.45 8.92 -16.25
N ALA A 137 -9.26 9.69 -16.98
CA ALA A 137 -9.04 11.11 -17.18
C ALA A 137 -10.06 11.89 -16.32
N LEU A 138 -9.56 12.86 -15.56
CA LEU A 138 -10.39 13.79 -14.81
C LEU A 138 -11.04 14.80 -15.76
N ASP A 139 -12.20 15.26 -15.42
CA ASP A 139 -12.97 16.22 -16.20
C ASP A 139 -12.41 17.66 -16.14
N GLY A 140 -13.14 18.60 -16.76
CA GLY A 140 -12.81 20.03 -16.80
C GLY A 140 -12.89 20.73 -15.42
N SER A 141 -13.32 20.03 -14.37
CA SER A 141 -13.32 20.50 -12.98
C SER A 141 -12.29 19.80 -12.10
N GLY A 142 -11.50 18.88 -12.67
CA GLY A 142 -10.56 18.05 -11.92
C GLY A 142 -11.24 16.97 -11.08
N ALA A 143 -12.44 16.54 -11.49
CA ALA A 143 -13.22 15.50 -10.85
C ALA A 143 -13.27 14.23 -11.72
N GLY A 144 -13.50 13.08 -11.09
CA GLY A 144 -13.66 11.82 -11.80
C GLY A 144 -13.92 10.64 -10.85
N ALA A 145 -14.44 9.55 -11.42
CA ALA A 145 -14.59 8.28 -10.70
C ALA A 145 -13.39 7.37 -11.02
N VAL A 146 -12.63 7.02 -10.01
CA VAL A 146 -11.41 6.22 -10.12
C VAL A 146 -11.71 4.79 -9.67
N PRO A 147 -11.74 3.80 -10.58
CA PRO A 147 -11.89 2.41 -10.20
C PRO A 147 -10.65 1.91 -9.48
N ILE A 148 -10.85 1.18 -8.38
CA ILE A 148 -9.79 0.66 -7.52
C ILE A 148 -9.79 -0.87 -7.50
N THR A 149 -8.60 -1.47 -7.45
CA THR A 149 -8.44 -2.92 -7.47
C THR A 149 -8.92 -3.55 -6.16
N ASN A 150 -8.51 -2.98 -5.03
CA ASN A 150 -8.91 -3.44 -3.70
C ASN A 150 -10.09 -2.62 -3.18
N ARG A 151 -11.12 -3.29 -2.73
CA ARG A 151 -12.34 -2.64 -2.23
C ARG A 151 -12.09 -1.84 -0.96
N LEU A 152 -12.88 -0.79 -0.77
CA LEU A 152 -12.82 0.07 0.41
C LEU A 152 -13.22 -0.74 1.66
N ARG A 153 -12.29 -0.93 2.59
CA ARG A 153 -12.52 -1.71 3.83
C ARG A 153 -13.28 -0.96 4.91
N VAL A 154 -13.14 0.35 4.93
CA VAL A 154 -13.76 1.25 5.92
C VAL A 154 -14.40 2.40 5.20
N ALA A 155 -15.68 2.69 5.51
CA ALA A 155 -16.38 3.83 4.94
C ALA A 155 -15.59 5.12 5.13
N GLN A 156 -15.58 5.96 4.10
CA GLN A 156 -14.90 7.25 4.10
C GLN A 156 -15.91 8.39 3.92
N SER A 157 -15.69 9.48 4.64
CA SER A 157 -16.55 10.65 4.55
C SER A 157 -16.24 11.49 3.32
N SER A 158 -17.23 12.25 2.87
CA SER A 158 -17.02 13.28 1.86
C SER A 158 -15.96 14.28 2.31
N GLY A 159 -15.12 14.72 1.38
CA GLY A 159 -14.03 15.66 1.65
C GLY A 159 -12.78 15.03 2.26
N ALA A 160 -12.75 13.70 2.49
CA ALA A 160 -11.53 13.04 2.95
C ALA A 160 -10.40 13.24 1.93
N ALA A 161 -9.20 13.60 2.41
CA ALA A 161 -8.05 13.85 1.55
C ALA A 161 -7.61 12.60 0.81
N VAL A 162 -7.32 12.75 -0.48
CA VAL A 162 -6.74 11.71 -1.33
C VAL A 162 -5.27 12.03 -1.53
N THR A 163 -4.40 11.16 -1.05
CA THR A 163 -2.94 11.32 -1.17
C THR A 163 -2.45 10.60 -2.43
N TRP A 164 -1.77 11.32 -3.30
CA TRP A 164 -1.16 10.78 -4.52
C TRP A 164 0.38 10.78 -4.47
N ASP A 165 0.98 11.66 -3.67
CA ASP A 165 2.43 11.68 -3.46
C ASP A 165 2.78 10.81 -2.26
N ARG A 166 3.54 9.75 -2.51
CA ARG A 166 3.94 8.74 -1.51
C ARG A 166 2.75 8.27 -0.65
N PRO A 167 1.66 7.79 -1.26
CA PRO A 167 0.54 7.29 -0.48
C PRO A 167 0.99 6.13 0.40
N THR A 168 0.69 6.23 1.70
CA THR A 168 1.13 5.25 2.71
C THR A 168 -0.04 4.49 3.30
N ALA A 169 0.21 3.24 3.68
CA ALA A 169 -0.59 2.50 4.64
C ALA A 169 0.27 2.03 5.82
N LEU A 170 -0.36 1.54 6.86
CA LEU A 170 0.33 1.00 8.03
C LEU A 170 0.61 -0.49 7.83
N PHE A 171 1.85 -0.89 8.06
CA PHE A 171 2.31 -2.27 7.91
C PHE A 171 2.90 -2.82 9.19
N ARG A 172 2.72 -4.11 9.41
CA ARG A 172 3.42 -4.92 10.41
C ARG A 172 4.53 -5.72 9.76
N LEU A 173 5.64 -5.86 10.47
CA LEU A 173 6.69 -6.81 10.07
C LEU A 173 6.21 -8.22 10.39
N MET A 174 6.13 -9.08 9.36
CA MET A 174 5.78 -10.49 9.52
C MET A 174 7.03 -11.35 9.70
N SER A 175 8.05 -11.09 8.88
CA SER A 175 9.33 -11.78 8.93
C SER A 175 10.47 -10.89 8.45
N SER A 176 11.69 -11.20 8.88
CA SER A 176 12.92 -10.62 8.36
C SER A 176 14.01 -11.68 8.31
N SER A 177 14.93 -11.58 7.35
CA SER A 177 16.08 -12.48 7.27
C SER A 177 17.19 -12.19 8.29
N GLY A 178 17.02 -11.12 9.09
CA GLY A 178 18.12 -10.60 9.91
C GLY A 178 19.20 -9.92 9.07
N VAL A 179 20.27 -9.47 9.73
CA VAL A 179 21.41 -8.81 9.10
C VAL A 179 22.63 -9.73 9.20
N PRO A 180 23.03 -10.42 8.13
CA PRO A 180 24.24 -11.23 8.17
C PRO A 180 25.47 -10.31 8.10
N TYR A 181 26.47 -10.56 8.96
CA TYR A 181 27.74 -9.86 8.93
C TYR A 181 28.80 -10.69 8.23
N MET A 182 29.52 -10.05 7.31
CA MET A 182 30.66 -10.61 6.60
C MET A 182 31.88 -9.68 6.81
N PRO A 183 33.13 -10.14 6.63
CA PRO A 183 34.27 -9.26 6.74
C PRO A 183 34.13 -8.01 5.85
N GLY A 184 34.08 -6.83 6.49
CA GLY A 184 33.96 -5.54 5.80
C GLY A 184 32.55 -5.09 5.43
N MET A 185 31.54 -5.98 5.51
CA MET A 185 30.18 -5.69 5.04
C MET A 185 29.10 -6.25 5.96
N ALA A 186 27.94 -5.58 5.99
CA ALA A 186 26.68 -6.11 6.50
C ALA A 186 25.75 -6.43 5.31
N GLY A 187 25.27 -7.66 5.24
CA GLY A 187 24.37 -8.09 4.18
C GLY A 187 23.03 -7.38 4.26
N GLY A 188 22.38 -7.24 3.11
CA GLY A 188 21.07 -6.62 3.00
C GLY A 188 19.97 -7.56 3.53
N PRO A 189 19.24 -7.18 4.61
CA PRO A 189 18.12 -7.96 5.07
C PRO A 189 16.94 -7.87 4.10
N SER A 190 16.14 -8.93 4.08
CA SER A 190 14.82 -8.93 3.46
C SER A 190 13.74 -8.80 4.54
N PHE A 191 12.65 -8.14 4.19
CA PHE A 191 11.51 -7.90 5.07
C PHE A 191 10.23 -8.31 4.36
N GLU A 192 9.35 -8.96 5.09
CA GLU A 192 7.98 -9.20 4.67
C GLU A 192 7.04 -8.43 5.59
N PHE A 193 6.23 -7.58 4.99
CA PHE A 193 5.27 -6.75 5.68
C PHE A 193 3.84 -7.10 5.26
N LYS A 194 2.93 -7.03 6.23
CA LYS A 194 1.50 -7.14 6.01
C LYS A 194 0.82 -5.84 6.42
N GLU A 195 -0.07 -5.33 5.54
CA GLU A 195 -0.88 -4.17 5.87
C GLU A 195 -1.76 -4.44 7.09
N LYS A 196 -1.96 -3.42 7.90
CA LYS A 196 -2.89 -3.44 9.02
C LYS A 196 -4.32 -3.58 8.51
N ILE A 197 -5.00 -4.60 8.96
CA ILE A 197 -6.43 -4.80 8.76
C ILE A 197 -7.20 -4.23 9.94
#